data_d8d0defbba45ddab02930d59ceb765c3
#
_entry.id   d8d0defbba45ddab02930d59ceb765c3
#
_cell.length_a   1.000
_cell.length_b   1.000
_cell.length_c   1.000
_cell.angle_alpha   90.00
_cell.angle_beta   90.00
_cell.angle_gamma   90.00
#
_symmetry.space_group_name_H-M   'P 1'
#
loop_
_entity.id
_entity.type
_entity.pdbx_description
1 polymer ?
#
loop_
_entity_poly.entity_id
_entity_poly.type
_entity_poly.pdbx_seq_one_letter_code
_entity_poly.pdbx_strand_id
1 'polypeptide(L)'
;MESGWSADQQGYVHYAFALRNTSKTQQVQYPQITITGRAKDGSIVFSQTQALNMAFPNQTVYDAGQAGEGTAPATVDFVVLSPDTYNVTEAQGTATFPISGTSKIDNRDGGTTFNGEVRAVADGFKPSDGQQIKISLVLRNAQNAIIYGDITFVDWPGNGRSTPFSITVYDLPKYVSYDLYAQIW
;
A
#
# COMPACT_ATOMS: atom_id res chain seq x y z
N MET A 1 -7.37 2.26 11.96
CA MET A 1 -6.23 2.11 11.05
C MET A 1 -5.39 0.95 11.53
N GLU A 2 -4.96 0.07 10.64
CA GLU A 2 -3.97 -0.98 10.88
C GLU A 2 -2.66 -0.54 10.22
N SER A 3 -1.50 -0.77 10.84
CA SER A 3 -0.20 -0.43 10.27
C SER A 3 0.91 -1.25 10.89
N GLY A 4 2.01 -1.41 10.17
CA GLY A 4 3.20 -2.08 10.65
C GLY A 4 4.40 -1.81 9.75
N TRP A 5 5.57 -2.18 10.22
CA TRP A 5 6.83 -1.88 9.56
C TRP A 5 7.97 -2.80 10.02
N SER A 6 9.02 -2.83 9.23
CA SER A 6 10.35 -3.32 9.64
C SER A 6 11.44 -2.48 8.97
N ALA A 7 12.60 -2.40 9.58
CA ALA A 7 13.77 -1.82 8.93
C ALA A 7 14.60 -2.91 8.24
N ASP A 8 15.13 -2.59 7.06
CA ASP A 8 16.12 -3.43 6.39
C ASP A 8 17.54 -3.25 6.99
N GLN A 9 18.52 -3.96 6.45
CA GLN A 9 19.90 -3.90 6.90
C GLN A 9 20.57 -2.55 6.65
N GLN A 10 20.06 -1.77 5.71
CA GLN A 10 20.53 -0.42 5.38
C GLN A 10 19.83 0.66 6.25
N GLY A 11 18.83 0.28 7.06
CA GLY A 11 18.10 1.18 7.95
C GLY A 11 16.89 1.87 7.30
N TYR A 12 16.52 1.50 6.07
CA TYR A 12 15.26 1.94 5.46
C TYR A 12 14.08 1.19 6.06
N VAL A 13 12.96 1.88 6.20
CA VAL A 13 11.72 1.34 6.76
C VAL A 13 10.79 0.91 5.64
N HIS A 14 10.49 -0.39 5.58
CA HIS A 14 9.44 -0.95 4.75
C HIS A 14 8.15 -1.03 5.57
N TYR A 15 7.09 -0.43 5.10
CA TYR A 15 5.85 -0.31 5.85
C TYR A 15 4.62 -0.69 5.01
N ALA A 16 3.55 -1.05 5.70
CA ALA A 16 2.22 -1.06 5.12
C ALA A 16 1.19 -0.56 6.14
N PHE A 17 0.06 -0.07 5.62
CA PHE A 17 -1.08 0.35 6.43
C PHE A 17 -2.40 0.13 5.69
N ALA A 18 -3.48 0.09 6.47
CA ALA A 18 -4.86 0.06 5.98
C ALA A 18 -5.58 1.36 6.39
N LEU A 19 -6.12 2.08 5.41
CA LEU A 19 -6.92 3.28 5.59
C LEU A 19 -8.36 2.99 5.13
N ARG A 20 -9.36 3.31 5.97
CA ARG A 20 -10.77 3.11 5.64
C ARG A 20 -11.49 4.43 5.43
N ASN A 21 -12.11 4.58 4.26
CA ASN A 21 -13.13 5.60 4.04
C ASN A 21 -14.48 5.06 4.60
N THR A 22 -15.00 5.69 5.64
CA THR A 22 -16.25 5.28 6.29
C THR A 22 -17.49 5.95 5.72
N SER A 23 -17.32 6.92 4.82
CA SER A 23 -18.45 7.53 4.11
C SER A 23 -19.15 6.49 3.22
N LYS A 24 -20.46 6.55 3.13
CA LYS A 24 -21.26 5.67 2.28
C LYS A 24 -21.40 6.17 0.85
N THR A 25 -21.20 7.47 0.62
CA THR A 25 -21.47 8.13 -0.66
C THR A 25 -20.28 8.94 -1.18
N GLN A 26 -19.44 9.47 -0.27
CA GLN A 26 -18.35 10.35 -0.63
C GLN A 26 -17.04 9.59 -0.82
N GLN A 27 -16.33 9.92 -1.86
CA GLN A 27 -14.95 9.55 -2.09
C GLN A 27 -14.00 10.59 -1.48
N VAL A 28 -12.80 10.17 -1.13
CA VAL A 28 -11.72 11.05 -0.69
C VAL A 28 -10.60 10.98 -1.72
N GLN A 29 -10.29 12.11 -2.35
CA GLN A 29 -9.11 12.24 -3.22
C GLN A 29 -7.90 12.62 -2.39
N TYR A 30 -6.77 12.04 -2.72
CA TYR A 30 -5.47 12.28 -2.09
C TYR A 30 -5.49 12.18 -0.54
N PRO A 31 -6.10 11.10 0.04
CA PRO A 31 -5.98 10.92 1.47
C PRO A 31 -4.52 10.74 1.85
N GLN A 32 -4.11 11.34 2.97
CA GLN A 32 -2.71 11.43 3.38
C GLN A 32 -2.46 10.82 4.74
N ILE A 33 -1.27 10.27 4.90
CA ILE A 33 -0.75 9.76 6.16
C ILE A 33 0.68 10.25 6.37
N THR A 34 0.98 10.74 7.57
CA THR A 34 2.36 11.05 7.97
C THR A 34 2.97 9.82 8.64
N ILE A 35 4.18 9.47 8.23
CA ILE A 35 4.99 8.37 8.74
C ILE A 35 6.22 8.97 9.39
N THR A 36 6.37 8.81 10.71
CA THR A 36 7.46 9.42 11.48
C THR A 36 8.25 8.35 12.21
N GLY A 37 9.51 8.20 11.85
CA GLY A 37 10.47 7.35 12.56
C GLY A 37 11.17 8.11 13.69
N ARG A 38 11.27 7.48 14.87
CA ARG A 38 11.93 8.06 16.04
C ARG A 38 13.05 7.16 16.56
N ALA A 39 14.14 7.78 17.00
CA ALA A 39 15.20 7.11 17.73
C ALA A 39 14.78 6.76 19.18
N LYS A 40 15.60 6.00 19.90
CA LYS A 40 15.32 5.57 21.29
C LYS A 40 15.16 6.74 22.28
N ASP A 41 15.81 7.86 22.02
CA ASP A 41 15.71 9.09 22.82
C ASP A 41 14.49 9.96 22.45
N GLY A 42 13.67 9.52 21.49
CA GLY A 42 12.47 10.20 20.99
C GLY A 42 12.74 11.23 19.88
N SER A 43 13.99 11.49 19.52
CA SER A 43 14.32 12.38 18.41
C SER A 43 13.80 11.84 17.07
N ILE A 44 13.39 12.73 16.18
CA ILE A 44 12.89 12.36 14.84
C ILE A 44 14.07 11.96 13.96
N VAL A 45 14.04 10.73 13.44
CA VAL A 45 15.00 10.21 12.46
C VAL A 45 14.57 10.62 11.05
N PHE A 46 13.26 10.47 10.75
CA PHE A 46 12.64 10.93 9.51
C PHE A 46 11.16 11.25 9.74
N SER A 47 10.60 12.06 8.87
CA SER A 47 9.16 12.27 8.79
C SER A 47 8.79 12.55 7.34
N GLN A 48 7.86 11.76 6.79
CA GLN A 48 7.38 11.94 5.43
C GLN A 48 5.88 11.76 5.36
N THR A 49 5.25 12.38 4.35
CA THR A 49 3.84 12.23 4.07
C THR A 49 3.67 11.36 2.83
N GLN A 50 2.87 10.29 2.98
CA GLN A 50 2.40 9.46 1.89
C GLN A 50 0.99 9.90 1.51
N ALA A 51 0.79 10.27 0.24
CA ALA A 51 -0.54 10.49 -0.34
C ALA A 51 -0.95 9.25 -1.14
N LEU A 52 -2.20 8.84 -1.03
CA LEU A 52 -2.83 7.86 -1.90
C LEU A 52 -3.57 8.61 -3.02
N ASN A 53 -3.98 7.91 -4.07
CA ASN A 53 -4.75 8.55 -5.15
C ASN A 53 -6.20 8.81 -4.70
N MET A 54 -6.92 7.75 -4.29
CA MET A 54 -8.34 7.84 -3.95
C MET A 54 -8.76 6.74 -2.99
N ALA A 55 -9.71 7.06 -2.12
CA ALA A 55 -10.46 6.08 -1.34
C ALA A 55 -11.96 6.22 -1.66
N PHE A 56 -12.54 5.22 -2.32
CA PHE A 56 -13.96 5.18 -2.67
C PHE A 56 -14.84 4.99 -1.42
N PRO A 57 -16.16 5.23 -1.51
CA PRO A 57 -17.08 5.01 -0.40
C PRO A 57 -16.97 3.59 0.18
N ASN A 58 -16.97 3.48 1.51
CA ASN A 58 -16.86 2.22 2.26
C ASN A 58 -15.58 1.39 1.96
N GLN A 59 -14.64 1.90 1.20
CA GLN A 59 -13.42 1.19 0.84
C GLN A 59 -12.41 1.19 1.98
N THR A 60 -11.76 0.04 2.19
CA THR A 60 -10.49 -0.05 2.89
C THR A 60 -9.39 -0.16 1.84
N VAL A 61 -8.45 0.78 1.87
CA VAL A 61 -7.29 0.83 0.99
C VAL A 61 -6.08 0.35 1.78
N TYR A 62 -5.37 -0.62 1.25
CA TYR A 62 -4.07 -1.05 1.77
C TYR A 62 -2.97 -0.43 0.93
N ASP A 63 -2.07 0.30 1.57
CA ASP A 63 -0.92 0.88 0.92
C ASP A 63 0.38 0.46 1.61
N ALA A 64 1.45 0.42 0.84
CA ALA A 64 2.76 0.04 1.30
C ALA A 64 3.83 0.94 0.65
N GLY A 65 5.04 0.88 1.18
CA GLY A 65 6.15 1.64 0.64
C GLY A 65 7.39 1.60 1.52
N GLN A 66 8.33 2.46 1.17
CA GLN A 66 9.60 2.62 1.87
C GLN A 66 9.72 4.06 2.41
N ALA A 67 10.34 4.18 3.58
CA ALA A 67 10.59 5.45 4.25
C ALA A 67 11.98 5.49 4.88
N GLY A 68 12.42 6.71 5.25
CA GLY A 68 13.68 6.91 5.96
C GLY A 68 14.86 7.15 5.02
N GLU A 69 16.03 7.41 5.63
CA GLU A 69 17.26 7.85 4.95
C GLU A 69 18.45 6.94 5.32
N GLY A 70 18.22 5.66 5.61
CA GLY A 70 19.28 4.71 5.96
C GLY A 70 19.68 4.74 7.44
N THR A 71 18.84 5.30 8.32
CA THR A 71 19.00 5.20 9.77
C THR A 71 17.77 4.54 10.37
N ALA A 72 17.93 3.32 10.89
CA ALA A 72 16.82 2.57 11.46
C ALA A 72 16.23 3.28 12.70
N PRO A 73 14.91 3.57 12.73
CA PRO A 73 14.27 4.13 13.90
C PRO A 73 14.04 3.06 14.98
N ALA A 74 13.77 3.49 16.21
CA ALA A 74 13.32 2.61 17.28
C ALA A 74 11.80 2.38 17.24
N THR A 75 11.05 3.38 16.81
CA THR A 75 9.58 3.33 16.61
C THR A 75 9.19 4.07 15.36
N VAL A 76 8.04 3.70 14.80
CA VAL A 76 7.41 4.43 13.68
C VAL A 76 5.96 4.72 14.03
N ASP A 77 5.59 5.99 13.93
CA ASP A 77 4.24 6.48 14.12
C ASP A 77 3.57 6.70 12.76
N PHE A 78 2.28 6.34 12.67
CA PHE A 78 1.44 6.54 11.50
C PHE A 78 0.27 7.44 11.88
N VAL A 79 0.16 8.62 11.29
CA VAL A 79 -0.90 9.60 11.60
C VAL A 79 -1.66 9.96 10.34
N VAL A 80 -2.96 9.62 10.32
CA VAL A 80 -3.86 10.02 9.22
C VAL A 80 -4.12 11.51 9.32
N LEU A 81 -3.92 12.22 8.20
CA LEU A 81 -4.25 13.64 8.10
C LEU A 81 -5.73 13.79 7.71
N SER A 82 -6.39 14.81 8.29
CA SER A 82 -7.74 15.17 7.86
C SER A 82 -7.69 15.61 6.39
N PRO A 83 -8.55 15.07 5.52
CA PRO A 83 -8.56 15.50 4.13
C PRO A 83 -9.07 16.95 4.02
N ASP A 84 -8.55 17.67 3.05
CA ASP A 84 -9.12 18.96 2.68
C ASP A 84 -10.57 18.79 2.19
N THR A 85 -11.45 19.73 2.52
CA THR A 85 -12.88 19.62 2.21
C THR A 85 -13.16 19.54 0.71
N TYR A 86 -12.34 20.17 -0.13
CA TYR A 86 -12.47 20.10 -1.59
C TYR A 86 -12.05 18.75 -2.18
N ASN A 87 -11.33 17.92 -1.42
CA ASN A 87 -10.96 16.56 -1.79
C ASN A 87 -12.02 15.52 -1.37
N VAL A 88 -13.07 15.94 -0.66
CA VAL A 88 -14.19 15.08 -0.25
C VAL A 88 -15.40 15.41 -1.11
N THR A 89 -15.73 14.52 -2.03
CA THR A 89 -16.79 14.74 -3.03
C THR A 89 -17.71 13.52 -3.14
N GLU A 90 -18.95 13.72 -3.62
CA GLU A 90 -19.81 12.60 -3.98
C GLU A 90 -19.14 11.74 -5.06
N ALA A 91 -19.14 10.41 -4.86
CA ALA A 91 -18.52 9.49 -5.79
C ALA A 91 -19.27 9.46 -7.12
N GLN A 92 -18.54 9.65 -8.23
CA GLN A 92 -19.09 9.57 -9.60
C GLN A 92 -19.01 8.16 -10.18
N GLY A 93 -18.55 7.20 -9.39
CA GLY A 93 -18.36 5.80 -9.73
C GLY A 93 -17.35 5.18 -8.79
N THR A 94 -17.11 3.89 -8.96
CA THR A 94 -16.16 3.12 -8.16
C THR A 94 -15.26 2.27 -9.05
N ALA A 95 -14.10 1.88 -8.52
CA ALA A 95 -13.24 0.88 -9.14
C ALA A 95 -12.76 -0.13 -8.11
N THR A 96 -12.70 -1.39 -8.50
CA THR A 96 -12.16 -2.48 -7.71
C THR A 96 -11.10 -3.24 -8.49
N PHE A 97 -10.18 -3.87 -7.78
CA PHE A 97 -9.00 -4.49 -8.35
C PHE A 97 -8.79 -5.89 -7.77
N PRO A 98 -9.68 -6.85 -8.06
CA PRO A 98 -9.50 -8.22 -7.58
C PRO A 98 -8.21 -8.83 -8.13
N ILE A 99 -7.46 -9.47 -7.22
CA ILE A 99 -6.22 -10.19 -7.53
C ILE A 99 -6.52 -11.69 -7.56
N SER A 100 -5.91 -12.40 -8.51
CA SER A 100 -6.05 -13.84 -8.70
C SER A 100 -4.73 -14.46 -9.18
N GLY A 101 -4.66 -15.80 -9.22
CA GLY A 101 -3.50 -16.54 -9.73
C GLY A 101 -2.21 -16.27 -8.94
N THR A 102 -2.32 -15.99 -7.64
CA THR A 102 -1.17 -15.61 -6.83
C THR A 102 -0.21 -16.78 -6.60
N SER A 103 1.08 -16.50 -6.67
CA SER A 103 2.13 -17.45 -6.34
C SER A 103 3.32 -16.77 -5.66
N LYS A 104 4.08 -17.56 -4.89
CA LYS A 104 5.32 -17.14 -4.26
C LYS A 104 6.45 -18.05 -4.73
N ILE A 105 7.58 -17.45 -5.10
CA ILE A 105 8.78 -18.16 -5.57
C ILE A 105 9.97 -17.66 -4.78
N ASP A 106 10.64 -18.55 -4.07
CA ASP A 106 11.93 -18.26 -3.45
C ASP A 106 13.04 -18.44 -4.48
N ASN A 107 13.73 -17.36 -4.83
CA ASN A 107 14.71 -17.30 -5.89
C ASN A 107 16.08 -17.80 -5.41
N ARG A 108 16.92 -18.28 -6.35
CA ARG A 108 18.28 -18.77 -6.04
C ARG A 108 19.24 -17.68 -5.57
N ASP A 109 18.95 -16.43 -5.88
CA ASP A 109 19.73 -15.24 -5.49
C ASP A 109 19.35 -14.70 -4.09
N GLY A 110 18.47 -15.40 -3.37
CA GLY A 110 17.99 -15.02 -2.03
C GLY A 110 16.78 -14.08 -2.04
N GLY A 111 16.32 -13.63 -3.21
CA GLY A 111 15.07 -12.86 -3.34
C GLY A 111 13.84 -13.75 -3.24
N THR A 112 12.71 -13.14 -2.92
CA THR A 112 11.39 -13.77 -2.99
C THR A 112 10.50 -12.98 -3.95
N THR A 113 9.92 -13.67 -4.93
CA THR A 113 9.03 -13.07 -5.92
C THR A 113 7.58 -13.46 -5.63
N PHE A 114 6.71 -12.46 -5.54
CA PHE A 114 5.27 -12.60 -5.43
C PHE A 114 4.63 -12.21 -6.75
N ASN A 115 3.89 -13.12 -7.37
CA ASN A 115 3.23 -12.92 -8.66
C ASN A 115 1.72 -12.97 -8.51
N GLY A 116 1.01 -12.41 -9.49
CA GLY A 116 -0.43 -12.52 -9.62
C GLY A 116 -0.93 -11.81 -10.86
N GLU A 117 -2.24 -11.83 -11.03
CA GLU A 117 -2.97 -11.03 -12.01
C GLU A 117 -3.93 -10.09 -11.28
N VAL A 118 -3.95 -8.82 -11.66
CA VAL A 118 -4.92 -7.83 -11.20
C VAL A 118 -5.91 -7.52 -12.31
N ARG A 119 -7.21 -7.57 -11.99
CA ARG A 119 -8.29 -7.20 -12.91
C ARG A 119 -8.83 -5.83 -12.54
N ALA A 120 -8.93 -4.92 -13.51
CA ALA A 120 -9.56 -3.63 -13.33
C ALA A 120 -11.09 -3.74 -13.57
N VAL A 121 -11.90 -3.38 -12.58
CA VAL A 121 -13.37 -3.37 -12.70
C VAL A 121 -13.87 -2.00 -12.28
N ALA A 122 -14.34 -1.21 -13.24
CA ALA A 122 -14.89 0.11 -13.03
C ALA A 122 -16.41 0.11 -13.24
N ASP A 123 -17.12 0.69 -12.29
CA ASP A 123 -18.55 0.98 -12.36
C ASP A 123 -18.75 2.50 -12.27
N GLY A 124 -19.01 3.13 -13.40
CA GLY A 124 -19.13 4.59 -13.54
C GLY A 124 -17.80 5.35 -13.47
N PHE A 125 -16.77 4.79 -12.84
CA PHE A 125 -15.44 5.41 -12.76
C PHE A 125 -14.76 5.44 -14.13
N LYS A 126 -14.18 6.61 -14.48
CA LYS A 126 -13.44 6.81 -15.73
C LYS A 126 -11.97 7.03 -15.39
N PRO A 127 -11.07 6.09 -15.73
CA PRO A 127 -9.63 6.30 -15.54
C PRO A 127 -9.13 7.45 -16.42
N SER A 128 -8.12 8.17 -15.94
CA SER A 128 -7.39 9.16 -16.75
C SER A 128 -6.41 8.47 -17.70
N ASP A 129 -5.92 9.23 -18.69
CA ASP A 129 -4.85 8.74 -19.57
C ASP A 129 -3.59 8.46 -18.72
N GLY A 130 -2.96 7.31 -18.96
CA GLY A 130 -1.80 6.87 -18.19
C GLY A 130 -2.10 6.40 -16.76
N GLN A 131 -3.38 6.14 -16.45
CA GLN A 131 -3.79 5.62 -15.15
C GLN A 131 -3.07 4.31 -14.82
N GLN A 132 -2.55 4.22 -13.60
CA GLN A 132 -1.91 3.01 -13.09
C GLN A 132 -2.69 2.37 -11.95
N ILE A 133 -2.38 1.11 -11.70
CA ILE A 133 -2.80 0.34 -10.52
C ILE A 133 -1.56 0.08 -9.68
N LYS A 134 -1.59 0.50 -8.43
CA LYS A 134 -0.57 0.18 -7.43
C LYS A 134 -0.92 -1.15 -6.76
N ILE A 135 0.03 -2.05 -6.74
CA ILE A 135 -0.08 -3.34 -6.03
C ILE A 135 0.75 -3.23 -4.75
N SER A 136 0.15 -3.55 -3.62
CA SER A 136 0.81 -3.56 -2.31
C SER A 136 0.94 -4.99 -1.80
N LEU A 137 2.17 -5.41 -1.55
CA LEU A 137 2.49 -6.60 -0.77
C LEU A 137 2.43 -6.25 0.71
N VAL A 138 1.76 -7.06 1.51
CA VAL A 138 1.67 -6.91 2.96
C VAL A 138 2.07 -8.23 3.61
N LEU A 139 3.09 -8.21 4.47
CA LEU A 139 3.50 -9.38 5.23
C LEU A 139 2.99 -9.31 6.67
N ARG A 140 2.57 -10.47 7.20
CA ARG A 140 2.00 -10.58 8.54
C ARG A 140 2.75 -11.60 9.40
N ASN A 141 2.81 -11.32 10.70
CA ASN A 141 3.35 -12.23 11.70
C ASN A 141 2.29 -13.23 12.21
N ALA A 142 2.66 -14.06 13.19
CA ALA A 142 1.77 -15.08 13.79
C ALA A 142 0.56 -14.47 14.55
N GLN A 143 0.62 -13.20 14.94
CA GLN A 143 -0.49 -12.47 15.56
C GLN A 143 -1.35 -11.75 14.52
N ASN A 144 -1.16 -12.02 13.22
CA ASN A 144 -1.81 -11.37 12.09
C ASN A 144 -1.52 -9.86 11.99
N ALA A 145 -0.52 -9.35 12.68
CA ALA A 145 -0.11 -7.94 12.59
C ALA A 145 0.74 -7.70 11.34
N ILE A 146 0.55 -6.56 10.70
CA ILE A 146 1.41 -6.09 9.60
C ILE A 146 2.83 -5.89 10.14
N ILE A 147 3.84 -6.38 9.42
CA ILE A 147 5.25 -6.22 9.79
C ILE A 147 6.14 -5.72 8.64
N TYR A 148 5.62 -5.67 7.41
CA TYR A 148 6.38 -5.28 6.23
C TYR A 148 5.42 -4.96 5.08
N GLY A 149 5.86 -4.11 4.16
CA GLY A 149 5.18 -3.91 2.89
C GLY A 149 6.13 -3.49 1.79
N ASP A 150 5.74 -3.79 0.56
CA ASP A 150 6.42 -3.38 -0.66
C ASP A 150 5.42 -3.18 -1.80
N ILE A 151 5.83 -2.59 -2.91
CA ILE A 151 4.92 -2.18 -3.98
C ILE A 151 5.45 -2.51 -5.38
N THR A 152 4.52 -2.61 -6.32
CA THR A 152 4.76 -2.49 -7.75
C THR A 152 3.61 -1.74 -8.42
N PHE A 153 3.82 -1.36 -9.67
CA PHE A 153 2.80 -0.67 -10.48
C PHE A 153 2.58 -1.44 -11.78
N VAL A 154 1.34 -1.41 -12.25
CA VAL A 154 0.99 -1.86 -13.59
C VAL A 154 0.09 -0.82 -14.25
N ASP A 155 0.14 -0.73 -15.57
CA ASP A 155 -0.76 0.14 -16.31
C ASP A 155 -2.20 -0.39 -16.23
N TRP A 156 -3.18 0.52 -16.30
CA TRP A 156 -4.58 0.16 -16.37
C TRP A 156 -4.86 -0.67 -17.62
N PRO A 157 -5.29 -1.95 -17.51
CA PRO A 157 -5.40 -2.84 -18.67
C PRO A 157 -6.67 -2.61 -19.52
N GLY A 158 -7.53 -1.73 -19.07
CA GLY A 158 -8.90 -1.54 -19.58
C GLY A 158 -9.94 -2.17 -18.66
N ASN A 159 -11.17 -1.62 -18.68
CA ASN A 159 -12.26 -2.12 -17.83
C ASN A 159 -12.59 -3.60 -18.15
N GLY A 160 -12.68 -4.41 -17.10
CA GLY A 160 -12.94 -5.85 -17.17
C GLY A 160 -11.75 -6.70 -17.60
N ARG A 161 -10.57 -6.11 -17.87
CA ARG A 161 -9.35 -6.82 -18.28
C ARG A 161 -8.40 -7.03 -17.12
N SER A 162 -7.55 -8.05 -17.24
CA SER A 162 -6.47 -8.38 -16.30
C SER A 162 -5.10 -8.05 -16.88
N THR A 163 -4.14 -7.80 -15.98
CA THR A 163 -2.71 -7.68 -16.31
C THR A 163 -1.89 -8.40 -15.24
N PRO A 164 -0.81 -9.10 -15.62
CA PRO A 164 0.08 -9.74 -14.66
C PRO A 164 0.93 -8.71 -13.93
N PHE A 165 1.34 -9.04 -12.72
CA PHE A 165 2.31 -8.28 -11.94
C PHE A 165 3.30 -9.19 -11.23
N SER A 166 4.42 -8.61 -10.81
CA SER A 166 5.46 -9.27 -10.03
C SER A 166 6.08 -8.26 -9.04
N ILE A 167 6.28 -8.68 -7.79
CA ILE A 167 7.03 -7.94 -6.77
C ILE A 167 8.17 -8.85 -6.32
N THR A 168 9.41 -8.43 -6.54
CA THR A 168 10.60 -9.16 -6.05
C THR A 168 11.23 -8.37 -4.92
N VAL A 169 11.39 -9.01 -3.77
CA VAL A 169 11.90 -8.42 -2.54
C VAL A 169 13.04 -9.26 -1.98
N TYR A 170 13.96 -8.60 -1.31
CA TYR A 170 15.13 -9.20 -0.67
C TYR A 170 15.09 -8.93 0.83
N ASP A 171 15.86 -9.73 1.60
CA ASP A 171 16.05 -9.53 3.05
C ASP A 171 14.74 -9.41 3.85
N LEU A 172 13.77 -10.25 3.50
CA LEU A 172 12.46 -10.24 4.16
C LEU A 172 12.55 -10.56 5.65
N PRO A 173 11.78 -9.88 6.52
CA PRO A 173 11.62 -10.28 7.90
C PRO A 173 10.94 -11.66 7.96
N LYS A 174 11.07 -12.37 9.09
CA LYS A 174 10.33 -13.63 9.30
C LYS A 174 8.82 -13.33 9.38
N TYR A 175 8.06 -13.89 8.45
CA TYR A 175 6.60 -13.74 8.36
C TYR A 175 5.88 -15.09 8.32
N VAL A 176 4.56 -15.09 8.50
CA VAL A 176 3.71 -16.28 8.48
C VAL A 176 2.79 -16.31 7.27
N SER A 177 2.28 -15.16 6.88
CA SER A 177 1.39 -15.02 5.71
C SER A 177 1.69 -13.74 4.94
N TYR A 178 1.22 -13.70 3.70
CA TYR A 178 1.23 -12.49 2.88
C TYR A 178 -0.14 -12.26 2.26
N ASP A 179 -0.45 -10.99 2.05
CA ASP A 179 -1.60 -10.53 1.30
C ASP A 179 -1.13 -9.61 0.17
N LEU A 180 -1.89 -9.59 -0.91
CA LEU A 180 -1.69 -8.70 -2.05
C LEU A 180 -2.96 -7.87 -2.23
N TYR A 181 -2.79 -6.57 -2.25
CA TYR A 181 -3.88 -5.60 -2.44
C TYR A 181 -3.60 -4.73 -3.65
N ALA A 182 -4.64 -4.21 -4.26
CA ALA A 182 -4.51 -3.32 -5.39
C ALA A 182 -5.44 -2.12 -5.26
N GLN A 183 -4.97 -0.97 -5.70
CA GLN A 183 -5.69 0.29 -5.68
C GLN A 183 -5.37 1.13 -6.91
N ILE A 184 -6.18 2.13 -7.15
CA ILE A 184 -5.90 3.12 -8.19
C ILE A 184 -4.72 4.01 -7.79
N TRP A 185 -3.89 4.35 -8.76
CA TRP A 185 -2.71 5.21 -8.55
C TRP A 185 -2.59 6.28 -9.63
#